data_07472dd408bdf7c4553bef568acda01a
#
_entry.id   07472dd408bdf7c4553bef568acda01a
#
_cell.length_a   1.000
_cell.length_b   1.000
_cell.length_c   1.000
_cell.angle_alpha   90.00
_cell.angle_beta   90.00
_cell.angle_gamma   90.00
#
_symmetry.space_group_name_H-M   'P 1'
#
loop_
_entity.id
_entity.type
_entity.pdbx_description
1 polymer ?
#
loop_
_entity_poly.entity_id
_entity_poly.type
_entity_poly.pdbx_seq_one_letter_code
_entity_poly.pdbx_strand_id
1 'polypeptide(L)'
;MRGREGEQAAAGGTDWDSLAPWWLETFSNGADIEYELQILPLASAALAGCRRVLDVGTGEGQLARRIARTEPLPELVVGVDPAAAQVRNAAAQQGGPVYLRGRGEALCFCDGAFDGVVCCLVIEHADDGDLFLAELARLVAPAGRLVLVVNHPALQGPGSGFVDDHVLGERYWRVGPYLTEQAVVEEVDQGVPIRFSHRPISRYVNPLCRAGLVLTSMEEPAPPLQFLADSIDLELELAMPRLLLLGFERPAAGRPMRE
;
A
#
# COMPACT_ATOMS: atom_id res chain seq x y z
N MET A 1 33.71 4.01 -10.42
CA MET A 1 33.75 2.92 -9.44
C MET A 1 33.84 3.52 -8.04
N ARG A 2 32.74 3.63 -7.34
CA ARG A 2 32.70 3.71 -5.87
C ARG A 2 31.43 2.96 -5.49
N GLY A 3 31.60 1.72 -4.99
CA GLY A 3 30.52 0.92 -4.45
C GLY A 3 29.91 1.64 -3.25
N ARG A 4 28.61 1.84 -3.27
CA ARG A 4 27.85 2.11 -2.06
C ARG A 4 27.73 0.76 -1.35
N GLU A 5 28.54 0.58 -0.32
CA GLU A 5 28.35 -0.47 0.67
C GLU A 5 26.99 -0.22 1.31
N GLY A 6 26.10 -1.21 1.20
CA GLY A 6 24.81 -1.17 1.87
C GLY A 6 25.04 -1.14 3.38
N GLU A 7 24.85 0.01 3.99
CA GLU A 7 24.75 0.14 5.43
C GLU A 7 23.59 -0.74 5.90
N GLN A 8 23.90 -1.77 6.69
CA GLN A 8 22.88 -2.57 7.37
C GLN A 8 22.02 -1.62 8.21
N ALA A 9 20.74 -1.51 7.83
CA ALA A 9 19.79 -0.63 8.50
C ALA A 9 19.79 -0.90 10.00
N ALA A 10 19.97 0.16 10.78
CA ALA A 10 19.77 0.16 12.21
C ALA A 10 18.37 -0.38 12.55
N ALA A 11 18.23 -1.14 13.64
CA ALA A 11 17.03 -1.79 14.11
C ALA A 11 15.99 -0.78 14.65
N GLY A 12 15.47 0.09 13.79
CA GLY A 12 14.41 1.05 14.11
C GLY A 12 13.47 1.21 12.93
N GLY A 13 12.15 1.21 13.18
CA GLY A 13 11.14 1.53 12.19
C GLY A 13 11.22 3.01 11.77
N THR A 14 10.51 3.38 10.70
CA THR A 14 10.36 4.79 10.29
C THR A 14 9.59 5.58 11.33
N ASP A 15 10.11 6.74 11.73
CA ASP A 15 9.38 7.68 12.61
C ASP A 15 8.38 8.52 11.83
N TRP A 16 7.20 7.94 11.58
CA TRP A 16 6.13 8.59 10.85
C TRP A 16 5.54 9.82 11.53
N ASP A 17 5.68 9.94 12.86
CA ASP A 17 5.25 11.16 13.58
C ASP A 17 6.11 12.36 13.18
N SER A 18 7.42 12.19 13.08
CA SER A 18 8.33 13.26 12.66
C SER A 18 8.24 13.59 11.17
N LEU A 19 7.88 12.61 10.33
CA LEU A 19 7.75 12.77 8.89
C LEU A 19 6.38 13.29 8.43
N ALA A 20 5.41 13.43 9.33
CA ALA A 20 4.06 13.88 8.99
C ALA A 20 4.00 15.23 8.25
N PRO A 21 4.79 16.27 8.57
CA PRO A 21 4.78 17.53 7.82
C PRO A 21 5.25 17.33 6.37
N TRP A 22 6.35 16.58 6.16
CA TRP A 22 6.85 16.25 4.83
C TRP A 22 5.82 15.47 4.01
N TRP A 23 5.15 14.47 4.63
CA TRP A 23 4.10 13.69 3.98
C TRP A 23 2.95 14.57 3.49
N LEU A 24 2.49 15.51 4.32
CA LEU A 24 1.42 16.43 3.96
C LEU A 24 1.78 17.32 2.77
N GLU A 25 3.02 17.82 2.72
CA GLU A 25 3.49 18.67 1.64
C GLU A 25 3.62 17.87 0.32
N THR A 26 4.12 16.64 0.40
CA THR A 26 4.50 15.83 -0.77
C THR A 26 3.30 15.09 -1.38
N PHE A 27 2.38 14.54 -0.56
CA PHE A 27 1.38 13.60 -1.04
C PHE A 27 -0.07 14.06 -0.86
N SER A 28 -0.33 15.15 -0.13
CA SER A 28 -1.71 15.55 0.19
C SER A 28 -2.27 16.58 -0.79
N ASN A 29 -3.60 16.68 -0.84
CA ASN A 29 -4.34 17.71 -1.58
C ASN A 29 -4.00 17.80 -3.08
N GLY A 30 -3.75 16.66 -3.72
CA GLY A 30 -3.45 16.60 -5.14
C GLY A 30 -2.00 16.89 -5.51
N ALA A 31 -1.10 16.96 -4.52
CA ALA A 31 0.33 17.14 -4.77
C ALA A 31 0.94 15.94 -5.53
N ASP A 32 0.48 14.73 -5.22
CA ASP A 32 0.91 13.52 -5.91
C ASP A 32 -0.10 13.08 -6.98
N ILE A 33 0.33 13.14 -8.24
CA ILE A 33 -0.49 12.82 -9.42
C ILE A 33 -0.82 11.32 -9.48
N GLU A 34 0.09 10.44 -9.11
CA GLU A 34 -0.15 8.98 -9.09
C GLU A 34 -1.23 8.65 -8.05
N TYR A 35 -1.18 9.30 -6.89
CA TYR A 35 -2.19 9.13 -5.85
C TYR A 35 -3.59 9.55 -6.34
N GLU A 36 -3.70 10.74 -6.92
CA GLU A 36 -4.98 11.29 -7.38
C GLU A 36 -5.58 10.55 -8.58
N LEU A 37 -4.76 10.24 -9.59
CA LEU A 37 -5.24 9.70 -10.85
C LEU A 37 -5.33 8.17 -10.88
N GLN A 38 -4.59 7.46 -10.00
CA GLN A 38 -4.51 6.01 -10.03
C GLN A 38 -4.88 5.37 -8.70
N ILE A 39 -4.18 5.69 -7.62
CA ILE A 39 -4.31 4.98 -6.34
C ILE A 39 -5.71 5.19 -5.74
N LEU A 40 -6.11 6.43 -5.50
CA LEU A 40 -7.39 6.74 -4.87
C LEU A 40 -8.59 6.23 -5.67
N PRO A 41 -8.67 6.40 -7.02
CA PRO A 41 -9.75 5.85 -7.82
C PRO A 41 -9.84 4.33 -7.78
N LEU A 42 -8.73 3.63 -7.98
CA LEU A 42 -8.72 2.15 -8.03
C LEU A 42 -9.06 1.55 -6.67
N ALA A 43 -8.42 2.01 -5.58
CA ALA A 43 -8.67 1.48 -4.25
C ALA A 43 -10.12 1.77 -3.78
N SER A 44 -10.65 2.97 -4.04
CA SER A 44 -12.03 3.29 -3.67
C SER A 44 -13.07 2.51 -4.50
N ALA A 45 -12.83 2.31 -5.79
CA ALA A 45 -13.72 1.53 -6.65
C ALA A 45 -13.78 0.06 -6.23
N ALA A 46 -12.65 -0.54 -5.85
CA ALA A 46 -12.59 -1.93 -5.39
C ALA A 46 -13.41 -2.19 -4.12
N LEU A 47 -13.66 -1.15 -3.32
CA LEU A 47 -14.47 -1.20 -2.08
C LEU A 47 -15.87 -0.63 -2.25
N ALA A 48 -16.27 -0.23 -3.46
CA ALA A 48 -17.61 0.30 -3.70
C ALA A 48 -18.70 -0.69 -3.27
N GLY A 49 -19.69 -0.21 -2.51
CA GLY A 49 -20.76 -1.02 -1.96
C GLY A 49 -20.46 -1.69 -0.61
N CYS A 50 -19.23 -1.61 -0.09
CA CYS A 50 -18.95 -1.98 1.28
C CYS A 50 -19.59 -0.97 2.23
N ARG A 51 -20.20 -1.48 3.32
CA ARG A 51 -20.93 -0.64 4.28
C ARG A 51 -20.05 -0.18 5.44
N ARG A 52 -19.14 -1.02 5.89
CA ARG A 52 -18.23 -0.77 7.01
C ARG A 52 -16.80 -0.97 6.55
N VAL A 53 -16.10 0.11 6.30
CA VAL A 53 -14.76 0.07 5.70
C VAL A 53 -13.69 0.46 6.71
N LEU A 54 -12.60 -0.30 6.74
CA LEU A 54 -11.39 -0.02 7.51
C LEU A 54 -10.24 0.31 6.55
N ASP A 55 -9.60 1.45 6.76
CA ASP A 55 -8.38 1.89 6.09
C ASP A 55 -7.19 1.77 7.06
N VAL A 56 -6.32 0.79 6.84
CA VAL A 56 -5.18 0.47 7.73
C VAL A 56 -3.92 1.12 7.22
N GLY A 57 -3.32 1.98 8.03
CA GLY A 57 -2.25 2.89 7.63
C GLY A 57 -2.81 4.10 6.88
N THR A 58 -3.89 4.66 7.40
CA THR A 58 -4.69 5.70 6.73
C THR A 58 -3.92 7.01 6.45
N GLY A 59 -2.77 7.21 7.11
CA GLY A 59 -2.03 8.45 7.07
C GLY A 59 -2.89 9.65 7.46
N GLU A 60 -2.89 10.70 6.67
CA GLU A 60 -3.75 11.87 6.88
C GLU A 60 -5.18 11.68 6.33
N GLY A 61 -5.56 10.45 5.94
CA GLY A 61 -6.94 10.04 5.68
C GLY A 61 -7.47 10.32 4.27
N GLN A 62 -6.63 10.53 3.25
CA GLN A 62 -7.08 10.81 1.87
C GLN A 62 -7.97 9.69 1.32
N LEU A 63 -7.49 8.44 1.40
CA LEU A 63 -8.24 7.29 0.90
C LEU A 63 -9.54 7.07 1.70
N ALA A 64 -9.46 7.14 3.03
CA ALA A 64 -10.65 7.03 3.89
C ALA A 64 -11.72 8.09 3.53
N ARG A 65 -11.32 9.35 3.32
CA ARG A 65 -12.24 10.42 2.89
C ARG A 65 -12.79 10.19 1.48
N ARG A 66 -11.98 9.66 0.57
CA ARG A 66 -12.44 9.28 -0.78
C ARG A 66 -13.49 8.19 -0.72
N ILE A 67 -13.24 7.13 0.04
CA ILE A 67 -14.17 6.01 0.25
C ILE A 67 -15.48 6.53 0.87
N ALA A 68 -15.42 7.38 1.88
CA ALA A 68 -16.61 7.94 2.54
C ALA A 68 -17.53 8.75 1.61
N ARG A 69 -17.05 9.12 0.42
CA ARG A 69 -17.79 9.87 -0.62
C ARG A 69 -18.11 9.04 -1.85
N THR A 70 -17.71 7.75 -1.88
CA THR A 70 -17.95 6.85 -3.01
C THR A 70 -19.33 6.23 -2.90
N GLU A 71 -20.16 6.39 -3.93
CA GLU A 71 -21.50 5.80 -3.96
C GLU A 71 -21.48 4.28 -4.28
N PRO A 72 -22.35 3.47 -3.67
CA PRO A 72 -23.26 3.83 -2.59
C PRO A 72 -22.48 4.16 -1.30
N LEU A 73 -22.91 5.19 -0.57
CA LEU A 73 -22.19 5.68 0.60
C LEU A 73 -22.07 4.59 1.68
N PRO A 74 -20.87 4.39 2.27
CA PRO A 74 -20.70 3.50 3.40
C PRO A 74 -21.38 4.06 4.66
N GLU A 75 -21.77 3.16 5.56
CA GLU A 75 -22.34 3.52 6.86
C GLU A 75 -21.26 3.97 7.85
N LEU A 76 -20.06 3.41 7.71
CA LEU A 76 -18.93 3.68 8.57
C LEU A 76 -17.63 3.53 7.79
N VAL A 77 -16.77 4.52 7.89
CA VAL A 77 -15.36 4.43 7.48
C VAL A 77 -14.47 4.72 8.69
N VAL A 78 -13.55 3.83 8.97
CA VAL A 78 -12.57 3.97 10.04
C VAL A 78 -11.18 3.99 9.43
N GLY A 79 -10.40 5.00 9.75
CA GLY A 79 -8.97 5.07 9.43
C GLY A 79 -8.12 4.79 10.66
N VAL A 80 -7.09 3.97 10.55
CA VAL A 80 -6.15 3.66 11.63
C VAL A 80 -4.72 3.92 11.18
N ASP A 81 -3.94 4.61 12.04
CA ASP A 81 -2.53 4.88 11.79
C ASP A 81 -1.74 4.84 13.12
N PRO A 82 -0.49 4.33 13.15
CA PRO A 82 0.33 4.35 14.36
C PRO A 82 0.84 5.76 14.72
N ALA A 83 1.00 6.66 13.72
CA ALA A 83 1.50 8.02 13.91
C ALA A 83 0.39 8.94 14.44
N ALA A 84 0.59 9.48 15.65
CA ALA A 84 -0.37 10.38 16.27
C ALA A 84 -0.54 11.68 15.48
N ALA A 85 0.52 12.16 14.81
CA ALA A 85 0.46 13.35 13.97
C ALA A 85 -0.45 13.12 12.75
N GLN A 86 -0.34 11.98 12.09
CA GLN A 86 -1.20 11.63 10.95
C GLN A 86 -2.66 11.54 11.36
N VAL A 87 -2.96 10.84 12.46
CA VAL A 87 -4.34 10.74 12.99
C VAL A 87 -4.93 12.12 13.32
N ARG A 88 -4.14 13.02 13.93
CA ARG A 88 -4.60 14.40 14.19
C ARG A 88 -4.87 15.17 12.90
N ASN A 89 -3.99 15.04 11.91
CA ASN A 89 -4.16 15.70 10.61
C ASN A 89 -5.40 15.17 9.89
N ALA A 90 -5.61 13.85 9.87
CA ALA A 90 -6.79 13.22 9.31
C ALA A 90 -8.09 13.71 9.96
N ALA A 91 -8.13 13.76 11.28
CA ALA A 91 -9.29 14.24 12.03
C ALA A 91 -9.59 15.74 11.78
N ALA A 92 -8.55 16.56 11.62
CA ALA A 92 -8.69 17.99 11.32
C ALA A 92 -9.30 18.25 9.94
N GLN A 93 -9.08 17.36 8.96
CA GLN A 93 -9.65 17.47 7.61
C GLN A 93 -11.16 17.21 7.58
N GLN A 94 -11.73 16.57 8.60
CA GLN A 94 -13.13 16.15 8.65
C GLN A 94 -13.51 15.23 7.48
N GLY A 95 -14.76 15.24 7.01
CA GLY A 95 -15.17 14.54 5.77
C GLY A 95 -15.78 13.17 5.96
N GLY A 96 -16.18 12.79 7.18
CA GLY A 96 -17.01 11.62 7.49
C GLY A 96 -16.32 10.47 8.22
N PRO A 97 -15.06 10.07 7.89
CA PRO A 97 -14.41 8.97 8.58
C PRO A 97 -14.11 9.23 10.07
N VAL A 98 -14.04 8.17 10.85
CA VAL A 98 -13.53 8.16 12.22
C VAL A 98 -12.07 7.73 12.19
N TYR A 99 -11.20 8.43 12.91
CA TYR A 99 -9.77 8.13 12.92
C TYR A 99 -9.31 7.68 14.29
N LEU A 100 -8.52 6.61 14.33
CA LEU A 100 -8.00 6.01 15.57
C LEU A 100 -6.49 5.79 15.45
N ARG A 101 -5.80 5.91 16.57
CA ARG A 101 -4.39 5.52 16.65
C ARG A 101 -4.28 4.02 16.92
N GLY A 102 -3.52 3.29 16.10
CA GLY A 102 -3.30 1.85 16.27
C GLY A 102 -2.24 1.32 15.31
N ARG A 103 -1.65 0.18 15.66
CA ARG A 103 -0.69 -0.53 14.81
C ARG A 103 -1.42 -1.60 14.03
N GLY A 104 -1.08 -1.75 12.75
CA GLY A 104 -1.72 -2.71 11.83
C GLY A 104 -1.54 -4.17 12.22
N GLU A 105 -0.55 -4.48 13.07
CA GLU A 105 -0.29 -5.84 13.59
C GLU A 105 -1.22 -6.24 14.75
N ALA A 106 -1.92 -5.28 15.38
CA ALA A 106 -2.80 -5.56 16.54
C ALA A 106 -3.85 -4.45 16.68
N LEU A 107 -5.02 -4.65 16.08
CA LEU A 107 -6.13 -3.70 16.07
C LEU A 107 -7.24 -4.12 17.05
N CYS A 108 -7.82 -3.15 17.74
CA CYS A 108 -8.81 -3.37 18.81
C CYS A 108 -10.25 -3.63 18.30
N PHE A 109 -10.40 -4.30 17.16
CA PHE A 109 -11.69 -4.64 16.58
C PHE A 109 -11.97 -6.14 16.69
N CYS A 110 -13.25 -6.51 16.73
CA CYS A 110 -13.68 -7.90 16.68
C CYS A 110 -13.39 -8.53 15.32
N ASP A 111 -13.30 -9.86 15.30
CA ASP A 111 -13.16 -10.63 14.06
C ASP A 111 -14.33 -10.33 13.12
N GLY A 112 -14.05 -10.16 11.84
CA GLY A 112 -15.06 -9.87 10.83
C GLY A 112 -15.83 -8.57 11.06
N ALA A 113 -15.21 -7.56 11.67
CA ALA A 113 -15.88 -6.30 11.97
C ALA A 113 -16.20 -5.45 10.72
N PHE A 114 -15.51 -5.68 9.60
CA PHE A 114 -15.61 -4.87 8.39
C PHE A 114 -15.89 -5.71 7.16
N ASP A 115 -16.79 -5.25 6.30
CA ASP A 115 -17.04 -5.86 4.99
C ASP A 115 -16.15 -5.29 3.88
N GLY A 116 -15.40 -4.23 4.17
CA GLY A 116 -14.32 -3.70 3.36
C GLY A 116 -13.09 -3.39 4.20
N VAL A 117 -11.92 -3.92 3.83
CA VAL A 117 -10.64 -3.60 4.46
C VAL A 117 -9.66 -3.18 3.37
N VAL A 118 -8.92 -2.09 3.57
CA VAL A 118 -7.88 -1.65 2.66
C VAL A 118 -6.59 -1.39 3.42
N CYS A 119 -5.48 -1.73 2.78
CA CYS A 119 -4.13 -1.37 3.17
C CYS A 119 -3.40 -0.88 1.93
N CYS A 120 -3.05 0.39 1.89
CA CYS A 120 -2.53 1.05 0.70
C CYS A 120 -1.14 1.64 0.97
N LEU A 121 -0.10 1.06 0.36
CA LEU A 121 1.31 1.47 0.48
C LEU A 121 1.82 1.54 1.93
N VAL A 122 1.45 0.56 2.75
CA VAL A 122 1.75 0.55 4.20
C VAL A 122 2.49 -0.71 4.64
N ILE A 123 2.14 -1.88 4.09
CA ILE A 123 2.70 -3.15 4.58
C ILE A 123 4.21 -3.26 4.37
N GLU A 124 4.76 -2.52 3.42
CA GLU A 124 6.21 -2.40 3.21
C GLU A 124 6.93 -1.77 4.40
N HIS A 125 6.19 -1.05 5.27
CA HIS A 125 6.70 -0.36 6.44
C HIS A 125 6.41 -1.10 7.75
N ALA A 126 5.63 -2.21 7.69
CA ALA A 126 5.29 -3.00 8.85
C ALA A 126 6.54 -3.70 9.44
N ASP A 127 6.62 -3.72 10.79
CA ASP A 127 7.69 -4.42 11.49
C ASP A 127 7.57 -5.94 11.32
N ASP A 128 6.34 -6.46 11.44
CA ASP A 128 6.01 -7.87 11.20
C ASP A 128 4.90 -7.99 10.16
N GLY A 129 5.28 -8.24 8.92
CA GLY A 129 4.33 -8.37 7.80
C GLY A 129 3.43 -9.60 7.90
N ASP A 130 3.86 -10.67 8.54
CA ASP A 130 3.04 -11.87 8.70
C ASP A 130 1.92 -11.62 9.72
N LEU A 131 2.23 -11.00 10.86
CA LEU A 131 1.21 -10.56 11.83
C LEU A 131 0.27 -9.52 11.23
N PHE A 132 0.82 -8.58 10.45
CA PHE A 132 0.01 -7.55 9.79
C PHE A 132 -1.01 -8.18 8.83
N LEU A 133 -0.59 -9.10 7.95
CA LEU A 133 -1.49 -9.79 7.02
C LEU A 133 -2.53 -10.65 7.74
N ALA A 134 -2.13 -11.34 8.82
CA ALA A 134 -3.06 -12.13 9.63
C ALA A 134 -4.14 -11.24 10.26
N GLU A 135 -3.76 -10.05 10.74
CA GLU A 135 -4.68 -9.09 11.33
C GLU A 135 -5.64 -8.51 10.29
N LEU A 136 -5.14 -8.11 9.10
CA LEU A 136 -6.01 -7.70 8.00
C LEU A 136 -7.05 -8.79 7.68
N ALA A 137 -6.57 -10.03 7.53
CA ALA A 137 -7.47 -11.15 7.24
C ALA A 137 -8.52 -11.35 8.33
N ARG A 138 -8.14 -11.31 9.62
CA ARG A 138 -9.04 -11.48 10.76
C ARG A 138 -10.22 -10.52 10.74
N LEU A 139 -9.97 -9.28 10.29
CA LEU A 139 -10.95 -8.19 10.33
C LEU A 139 -11.98 -8.22 9.18
N VAL A 140 -11.71 -8.99 8.11
CA VAL A 140 -12.65 -9.13 6.98
C VAL A 140 -13.84 -10.00 7.36
N ALA A 141 -15.05 -9.47 7.24
CA ALA A 141 -16.32 -10.19 7.47
C ALA A 141 -16.54 -11.32 6.45
N PRO A 142 -17.38 -12.32 6.72
CA PRO A 142 -17.89 -13.22 5.69
C PRO A 142 -18.53 -12.44 4.54
N ALA A 143 -18.22 -12.82 3.29
CA ALA A 143 -18.53 -12.09 2.06
C ALA A 143 -17.90 -10.68 1.95
N GLY A 144 -17.00 -10.33 2.85
CA GLY A 144 -16.26 -9.07 2.81
C GLY A 144 -15.02 -9.13 1.90
N ARG A 145 -14.47 -7.96 1.61
CA ARG A 145 -13.32 -7.75 0.71
C ARG A 145 -12.11 -7.20 1.44
N LEU A 146 -10.93 -7.60 0.99
CA LEU A 146 -9.66 -6.96 1.32
C LEU A 146 -9.01 -6.45 0.03
N VAL A 147 -8.57 -5.22 0.05
CA VAL A 147 -7.75 -4.61 -1.01
C VAL A 147 -6.37 -4.29 -0.45
N LEU A 148 -5.35 -4.85 -1.06
CA LEU A 148 -3.96 -4.57 -0.74
C LEU A 148 -3.32 -3.86 -1.94
N VAL A 149 -2.82 -2.65 -1.74
CA VAL A 149 -2.04 -1.89 -2.73
C VAL A 149 -0.61 -1.81 -2.23
N VAL A 150 0.34 -2.24 -3.04
CA VAL A 150 1.77 -2.21 -2.71
C VAL A 150 2.58 -1.69 -3.88
N ASN A 151 3.75 -1.13 -3.60
CA ASN A 151 4.76 -0.94 -4.63
C ASN A 151 5.07 -2.29 -5.27
N HIS A 152 5.17 -2.33 -6.62
CA HIS A 152 5.28 -3.60 -7.33
C HIS A 152 6.53 -4.38 -6.91
N PRO A 153 6.43 -5.53 -6.22
CA PRO A 153 7.58 -6.15 -5.58
C PRO A 153 8.68 -6.58 -6.54
N ALA A 154 8.33 -6.99 -7.78
CA ALA A 154 9.32 -7.39 -8.76
C ALA A 154 10.04 -6.19 -9.39
N LEU A 155 9.41 -5.01 -9.42
CA LEU A 155 9.92 -3.86 -10.15
C LEU A 155 10.45 -2.77 -9.22
N GLN A 156 9.82 -2.56 -8.07
CA GLN A 156 10.22 -1.56 -7.08
C GLN A 156 11.09 -2.14 -5.94
N GLY A 157 11.54 -3.40 -6.07
CA GLY A 157 12.38 -4.04 -5.06
C GLY A 157 13.81 -3.48 -5.03
N PRO A 158 14.54 -3.67 -3.91
CA PRO A 158 15.90 -3.19 -3.75
C PRO A 158 16.82 -3.64 -4.88
N GLY A 159 17.61 -2.72 -5.43
CA GLY A 159 18.50 -2.98 -6.55
C GLY A 159 17.83 -3.09 -7.93
N SER A 160 16.50 -2.93 -7.99
CA SER A 160 15.79 -2.71 -9.25
C SER A 160 15.96 -1.26 -9.74
N GLY A 161 15.82 -1.03 -11.03
CA GLY A 161 15.92 0.29 -11.61
C GLY A 161 16.40 0.29 -13.05
N PHE A 162 16.34 1.47 -13.68
CA PHE A 162 16.86 1.66 -15.02
C PHE A 162 18.38 1.51 -15.08
N VAL A 163 18.83 0.88 -16.15
CA VAL A 163 20.25 0.77 -16.52
C VAL A 163 20.42 1.30 -17.91
N ASP A 164 21.31 2.29 -18.06
CA ASP A 164 21.75 2.79 -19.36
C ASP A 164 23.03 2.04 -19.76
N ASP A 165 22.93 1.13 -20.72
CA ASP A 165 24.06 0.41 -21.28
C ASP A 165 24.68 1.22 -22.42
N HIS A 166 25.74 1.96 -22.10
CA HIS A 166 26.44 2.80 -23.08
C HIS A 166 27.21 2.00 -24.13
N VAL A 167 27.44 0.70 -23.93
CA VAL A 167 28.13 -0.18 -24.89
C VAL A 167 27.16 -0.67 -25.95
N LEU A 168 25.97 -1.09 -25.53
CA LEU A 168 24.91 -1.55 -26.44
C LEU A 168 24.06 -0.39 -26.96
N GLY A 169 24.10 0.78 -26.31
CA GLY A 169 23.22 1.91 -26.62
C GLY A 169 21.75 1.62 -26.25
N GLU A 170 21.53 0.79 -25.25
CA GLU A 170 20.22 0.35 -24.81
C GLU A 170 19.91 0.83 -23.38
N ARG A 171 18.63 1.11 -23.12
CA ARG A 171 18.11 1.33 -21.80
C ARG A 171 17.15 0.21 -21.45
N TYR A 172 17.32 -0.40 -20.26
CA TYR A 172 16.47 -1.48 -19.81
C TYR A 172 16.25 -1.44 -18.29
N TRP A 173 15.19 -2.10 -17.85
CA TRP A 173 14.92 -2.25 -16.44
C TRP A 173 15.63 -3.49 -15.88
N ARG A 174 16.47 -3.29 -14.88
CA ARG A 174 17.08 -4.37 -14.11
C ARG A 174 16.18 -4.72 -12.92
N VAL A 175 15.84 -5.99 -12.77
CA VAL A 175 15.19 -6.53 -11.57
C VAL A 175 16.27 -6.92 -10.56
N GLY A 176 16.12 -6.46 -9.33
CA GLY A 176 16.99 -6.82 -8.21
C GLY A 176 16.77 -8.25 -7.70
N PRO A 177 17.34 -8.62 -6.55
CA PRO A 177 17.24 -9.98 -5.99
C PRO A 177 15.82 -10.24 -5.43
N TYR A 178 14.86 -10.43 -6.31
CA TYR A 178 13.42 -10.50 -6.05
C TYR A 178 13.00 -11.47 -4.93
N LEU A 179 13.66 -12.64 -4.82
CA LEU A 179 13.29 -13.65 -3.80
C LEU A 179 13.93 -13.36 -2.43
N THR A 180 14.87 -12.42 -2.34
CA THR A 180 15.56 -12.11 -1.09
C THR A 180 14.73 -11.13 -0.27
N GLU A 181 14.11 -11.63 0.81
CA GLU A 181 13.42 -10.75 1.77
C GLU A 181 14.46 -9.95 2.54
N GLN A 182 14.33 -8.63 2.50
CA GLN A 182 15.24 -7.72 3.19
C GLN A 182 14.55 -6.39 3.50
N ALA A 183 15.03 -5.73 4.54
CA ALA A 183 14.66 -4.36 4.84
C ALA A 183 15.81 -3.43 4.47
N VAL A 184 15.49 -2.34 3.78
CA VAL A 184 16.43 -1.29 3.42
C VAL A 184 15.90 0.05 3.90
N VAL A 185 16.79 0.97 4.22
CA VAL A 185 16.42 2.37 4.44
C VAL A 185 16.81 3.14 3.20
N GLU A 186 15.85 3.81 2.59
CA GLU A 186 16.06 4.65 1.43
C GLU A 186 15.85 6.11 1.81
N GLU A 187 16.72 6.98 1.36
CA GLU A 187 16.52 8.42 1.45
C GLU A 187 15.65 8.84 0.27
N VAL A 188 14.33 8.93 0.52
CA VAL A 188 13.33 9.23 -0.52
C VAL A 188 13.28 10.70 -0.90
N ASP A 189 13.74 11.57 0.01
CA ASP A 189 13.94 13.00 -0.18
C ASP A 189 15.09 13.46 0.73
N GLN A 190 15.57 14.68 0.57
CA GLN A 190 16.68 15.19 1.37
C GLN A 190 16.36 15.14 2.87
N GLY A 191 17.08 14.27 3.61
CA GLY A 191 16.91 14.08 5.05
C GLY A 191 15.65 13.28 5.43
N VAL A 192 15.05 12.53 4.51
CA VAL A 192 13.85 11.72 4.74
C VAL A 192 14.17 10.23 4.55
N PRO A 193 14.72 9.56 5.58
CA PRO A 193 14.99 8.13 5.52
C PRO A 193 13.72 7.33 5.81
N ILE A 194 13.32 6.47 4.88
CA ILE A 194 12.17 5.56 5.02
C ILE A 194 12.65 4.13 4.92
N ARG A 195 12.19 3.29 5.85
CA ARG A 195 12.46 1.86 5.85
C ARG A 195 11.43 1.13 5.01
N PHE A 196 11.89 0.39 4.00
CA PHE A 196 11.08 -0.49 3.18
C PHE A 196 11.47 -1.95 3.43
N SER A 197 10.46 -2.80 3.57
CA SER A 197 10.62 -4.25 3.70
C SER A 197 10.19 -4.92 2.40
N HIS A 198 11.17 -5.38 1.62
CA HIS A 198 10.90 -6.11 0.39
C HIS A 198 10.46 -7.54 0.68
N ARG A 199 9.38 -7.97 0.01
CA ARG A 199 8.85 -9.35 0.03
C ARG A 199 8.37 -9.73 -1.36
N PRO A 200 8.60 -10.96 -1.86
CA PRO A 200 8.03 -11.39 -3.13
C PRO A 200 6.49 -11.50 -3.03
N ILE A 201 5.79 -11.42 -4.17
CA ILE A 201 4.31 -11.44 -4.26
C ILE A 201 3.71 -12.62 -3.49
N SER A 202 4.35 -13.78 -3.52
CA SER A 202 3.89 -14.97 -2.80
C SER A 202 3.79 -14.77 -1.28
N ARG A 203 4.55 -13.83 -0.70
CA ARG A 203 4.52 -13.49 0.73
C ARG A 203 3.34 -12.60 1.11
N TYR A 204 2.66 -12.03 0.14
CA TYR A 204 1.38 -11.34 0.34
C TYR A 204 0.20 -12.28 0.09
N VAL A 205 0.22 -13.02 -1.02
CA VAL A 205 -0.91 -13.83 -1.47
C VAL A 205 -1.11 -15.07 -0.59
N ASN A 206 -0.07 -15.85 -0.38
CA ASN A 206 -0.21 -17.15 0.30
C ASN A 206 -0.69 -17.05 1.76
N PRO A 207 -0.22 -16.11 2.62
CA PRO A 207 -0.74 -15.96 3.97
C PRO A 207 -2.23 -15.62 4.00
N LEU A 208 -2.68 -14.71 3.14
CA LEU A 208 -4.09 -14.31 3.05
C LEU A 208 -4.97 -15.47 2.57
N CYS A 209 -4.51 -16.25 1.59
CA CYS A 209 -5.23 -17.45 1.14
C CYS A 209 -5.30 -18.52 2.24
N ARG A 210 -4.21 -18.75 3.00
CA ARG A 210 -4.23 -19.68 4.15
C ARG A 210 -5.14 -19.21 5.27
N ALA A 211 -5.34 -17.90 5.41
CA ALA A 211 -6.30 -17.31 6.35
C ALA A 211 -7.76 -17.39 5.86
N GLY A 212 -8.02 -18.09 4.74
CA GLY A 212 -9.35 -18.35 4.20
C GLY A 212 -9.91 -17.25 3.31
N LEU A 213 -9.06 -16.34 2.82
CA LEU A 213 -9.43 -15.40 1.76
C LEU A 213 -9.16 -16.02 0.38
N VAL A 214 -9.91 -15.59 -0.62
CA VAL A 214 -9.73 -16.00 -2.04
C VAL A 214 -9.25 -14.80 -2.81
N LEU A 215 -8.15 -14.91 -3.54
CA LEU A 215 -7.69 -13.90 -4.48
C LEU A 215 -8.69 -13.81 -5.64
N THR A 216 -9.32 -12.66 -5.83
CA THR A 216 -10.36 -12.42 -6.85
C THR A 216 -9.87 -11.51 -7.97
N SER A 217 -8.90 -10.64 -7.70
CA SER A 217 -8.26 -9.81 -8.71
C SER A 217 -6.80 -9.57 -8.39
N MET A 218 -6.00 -9.40 -9.44
CA MET A 218 -4.61 -8.97 -9.40
C MET A 218 -4.43 -7.99 -10.56
N GLU A 219 -4.11 -6.74 -10.26
CA GLU A 219 -4.01 -5.69 -11.25
C GLU A 219 -2.64 -5.01 -11.16
N GLU A 220 -2.06 -4.77 -12.33
CA GLU A 220 -0.77 -4.11 -12.54
C GLU A 220 -0.99 -2.92 -13.47
N PRO A 221 -1.51 -1.79 -12.95
CA PRO A 221 -1.90 -0.67 -13.79
C PRO A 221 -0.68 0.06 -14.36
N ALA A 222 -0.77 0.45 -15.64
CA ALA A 222 0.23 1.34 -16.23
C ALA A 222 0.22 2.70 -15.50
N PRO A 223 1.38 3.33 -15.27
CA PRO A 223 1.44 4.64 -14.65
C PRO A 223 0.64 5.69 -15.44
N PRO A 224 0.01 6.70 -14.78
CA PRO A 224 -0.67 7.77 -15.49
C PRO A 224 0.29 8.57 -16.36
N LEU A 225 -0.14 8.96 -17.57
CA LEU A 225 0.70 9.77 -18.50
C LEU A 225 1.19 11.07 -17.85
N GLN A 226 0.35 11.69 -17.03
CA GLN A 226 0.70 12.93 -16.33
C GLN A 226 1.81 12.72 -15.29
N PHE A 227 1.86 11.53 -14.67
CA PHE A 227 2.94 11.15 -13.74
C PHE A 227 4.29 11.00 -14.49
N LEU A 228 4.24 10.61 -15.76
CA LEU A 228 5.41 10.40 -16.61
C LEU A 228 5.78 11.62 -17.47
N ALA A 229 5.30 12.81 -17.14
CA ALA A 229 5.51 14.02 -17.97
C ALA A 229 6.99 14.35 -18.22
N ASP A 230 7.86 14.03 -17.27
CA ASP A 230 9.31 14.24 -17.33
C ASP A 230 10.11 12.96 -17.68
N SER A 231 9.42 11.91 -18.16
CA SER A 231 10.06 10.63 -18.51
C SER A 231 11.07 10.81 -19.66
N ILE A 232 12.23 10.17 -19.51
CA ILE A 232 13.26 10.10 -20.54
C ILE A 232 12.91 9.05 -21.61
N ASP A 233 12.19 7.99 -21.22
CA ASP A 233 11.76 6.90 -22.09
C ASP A 233 10.31 6.52 -21.77
N LEU A 234 9.39 7.31 -22.30
CA LEU A 234 7.97 7.19 -22.03
C LEU A 234 7.40 5.81 -22.40
N GLU A 235 7.86 5.22 -23.51
CA GLU A 235 7.37 3.91 -23.97
C GLU A 235 7.76 2.81 -22.99
N LEU A 236 9.01 2.80 -22.56
CA LEU A 236 9.51 1.83 -21.57
C LEU A 236 8.86 2.03 -20.21
N GLU A 237 8.74 3.26 -19.73
CA GLU A 237 8.14 3.56 -18.42
C GLU A 237 6.64 3.25 -18.36
N LEU A 238 5.90 3.47 -19.46
CA LEU A 238 4.48 3.06 -19.57
C LEU A 238 4.29 1.55 -19.56
N ALA A 239 5.29 0.79 -20.00
CA ALA A 239 5.25 -0.67 -19.99
C ALA A 239 5.61 -1.30 -18.62
N MET A 240 5.98 -0.48 -17.63
CA MET A 240 6.47 -0.93 -16.33
C MET A 240 5.49 -0.56 -15.21
N PRO A 241 4.73 -1.52 -14.64
CA PRO A 241 3.82 -1.22 -13.55
C PRO A 241 4.61 -0.84 -12.29
N ARG A 242 4.20 0.27 -11.66
CA ARG A 242 4.79 0.72 -10.39
C ARG A 242 4.07 0.11 -9.19
N LEU A 243 2.79 -0.21 -9.36
CA LEU A 243 1.88 -0.68 -8.33
C LEU A 243 1.40 -2.09 -8.62
N LEU A 244 1.10 -2.81 -7.56
CA LEU A 244 0.38 -4.07 -7.58
C LEU A 244 -0.84 -3.94 -6.66
N LEU A 245 -2.04 -4.14 -7.22
CA LEU A 245 -3.29 -4.20 -6.49
C LEU A 245 -3.76 -5.65 -6.39
N LEU A 246 -4.02 -6.11 -5.18
CA LEU A 246 -4.52 -7.45 -4.90
C LEU A 246 -5.89 -7.34 -4.22
N GLY A 247 -6.91 -7.88 -4.87
CA GLY A 247 -8.27 -7.98 -4.33
C GLY A 247 -8.54 -9.39 -3.81
N PHE A 248 -9.03 -9.48 -2.58
CA PHE A 248 -9.42 -10.73 -1.94
C PHE A 248 -10.85 -10.66 -1.44
N GLU A 249 -11.52 -11.82 -1.41
CA GLU A 249 -12.82 -11.97 -0.76
C GLU A 249 -12.79 -13.08 0.28
N ARG A 250 -13.49 -12.87 1.40
CA ARG A 250 -13.79 -13.95 2.34
C ARG A 250 -15.05 -14.66 1.89
N PRO A 251 -15.05 -15.98 1.66
CA PRO A 251 -16.26 -16.71 1.31
C PRO A 251 -17.38 -16.47 2.33
N ALA A 252 -18.62 -16.40 1.86
CA ALA A 252 -19.77 -16.32 2.74
C ALA A 252 -19.86 -17.56 3.64
N ALA A 253 -20.33 -17.38 4.87
CA ALA A 253 -20.52 -18.49 5.80
C ALA A 253 -21.41 -19.58 5.18
N GLY A 254 -20.93 -20.82 5.14
CA GLY A 254 -21.68 -21.97 4.62
C GLY A 254 -21.46 -22.31 3.14
N ARG A 255 -20.58 -21.62 2.43
CA ARG A 255 -20.20 -21.98 1.06
C ARG A 255 -18.89 -22.79 1.10
N PRO A 256 -18.90 -24.11 0.77
CA PRO A 256 -17.66 -24.88 0.71
C PRO A 256 -16.77 -24.28 -0.40
N MET A 257 -15.45 -24.22 -0.14
CA MET A 257 -14.48 -23.95 -1.20
C MET A 257 -14.64 -25.04 -2.27
N ARG A 258 -14.81 -24.63 -3.53
CA ARG A 258 -14.75 -25.57 -4.64
C ARG A 258 -13.28 -26.01 -4.76
N GLU A 259 -13.05 -27.32 -4.66
CA GLU A 259 -11.77 -27.96 -4.95
C GLU A 259 -11.31 -27.70 -6.38
#